data_2425c7ce11f3c7417384df73b898ad09
#
_entry.id   2425c7ce11f3c7417384df73b898ad09
#
_cell.length_a   1.000
_cell.length_b   1.000
_cell.length_c   1.000
_cell.angle_alpha   90.00
_cell.angle_beta   90.00
_cell.angle_gamma   90.00
#
_symmetry.space_group_name_H-M   'P 1'
#
loop_
_entity.id
_entity.type
_entity.pdbx_description
1 polymer ?
#
loop_
_entity_poly.entity_id
_entity_poly.type
_entity_poly.pdbx_seq_one_letter_code
_entity_poly.pdbx_strand_id
1 'polypeptide(L)'
;IRDRIRTVKFYLGSKGNGSQYYVIDCKGRTLHDYLFEHRPGYEIDHINLDTFDNRRCNIRYCTHQQNQMNQPLQKNNTSGVSGVSYYPPRRKFRARIKICQQEIHLGYFDTFEDAVKARNIGMLCMFGQYGRYNDTGKAPDWIERKVAGKCARYAELSQNSAFFDFWDGGVVNAP
;
A
#
# COMPACT_ATOMS: atom_id res chain seq x y z
N ILE A 1 -8.44 28.05 -1.84
CA ILE A 1 -7.21 27.30 -2.18
C ILE A 1 -6.42 28.04 -3.27
N ARG A 2 -7.03 28.44 -4.38
CA ARG A 2 -6.34 29.15 -5.50
C ARG A 2 -5.57 30.38 -5.02
N ASP A 3 -6.14 31.19 -4.14
CA ASP A 3 -5.51 32.45 -3.69
C ASP A 3 -4.34 32.22 -2.72
N ARG A 4 -4.36 31.13 -1.94
CA ARG A 4 -3.25 30.74 -1.06
C ARG A 4 -2.00 30.31 -1.81
N ILE A 5 -2.15 29.75 -3.02
CA ILE A 5 -1.04 29.19 -3.80
C ILE A 5 -0.39 30.24 -4.71
N ARG A 6 -1.16 31.25 -5.18
CA ARG A 6 -0.68 32.26 -6.12
C ARG A 6 0.52 33.11 -5.66
N THR A 7 0.66 33.29 -4.35
CA THR A 7 1.70 34.10 -3.75
C THR A 7 2.90 33.29 -3.23
N VAL A 8 2.81 31.95 -3.27
CA VAL A 8 3.84 31.06 -2.75
C VAL A 8 4.78 30.65 -3.87
N LYS A 9 6.09 30.83 -3.65
CA LYS A 9 7.12 30.30 -4.52
C LYS A 9 7.42 28.86 -4.12
N PHE A 10 7.35 27.94 -5.07
CA PHE A 10 7.66 26.53 -4.90
C PHE A 10 8.98 26.17 -5.56
N TYR A 11 9.67 25.23 -4.97
CA TYR A 11 10.97 24.72 -5.38
C TYR A 11 10.95 23.20 -5.36
N LEU A 12 11.87 22.58 -6.04
CA LEU A 12 12.15 21.16 -5.91
C LEU A 12 13.01 20.93 -4.66
N GLY A 13 12.55 20.13 -3.74
CA GLY A 13 13.29 19.81 -2.51
C GLY A 13 13.04 18.39 -2.04
N SER A 14 13.98 17.86 -1.25
CA SER A 14 13.86 16.53 -0.65
C SER A 14 13.39 16.61 0.80
N LYS A 15 12.62 15.61 1.23
CA LYS A 15 12.30 15.39 2.66
C LYS A 15 13.05 14.16 3.18
N GLY A 16 13.44 14.21 4.45
CA GLY A 16 14.12 13.10 5.11
C GLY A 16 15.55 12.86 4.61
N ASN A 17 15.84 11.62 4.26
CA ASN A 17 17.17 11.16 3.83
C ASN A 17 17.52 11.49 2.36
N GLY A 18 16.77 12.34 1.70
CA GLY A 18 17.02 12.75 0.31
C GLY A 18 16.61 11.74 -0.75
N SER A 19 15.87 10.69 -0.38
CA SER A 19 15.47 9.62 -1.33
C SER A 19 14.25 9.98 -2.17
N GLN A 20 13.44 10.95 -1.74
CA GLN A 20 12.25 11.43 -2.45
C GLN A 20 12.25 12.93 -2.57
N TYR A 21 11.88 13.43 -3.74
CA TYR A 21 11.75 14.85 -4.03
C TYR A 21 10.28 15.25 -4.07
N TYR A 22 10.01 16.47 -3.60
CA TYR A 22 8.67 17.06 -3.55
C TYR A 22 8.70 18.49 -4.06
N VAL A 23 7.57 19.00 -4.46
CA VAL A 23 7.35 20.43 -4.66
C VAL A 23 7.12 21.06 -3.29
N ILE A 24 8.08 21.88 -2.81
CA ILE A 24 8.05 22.48 -1.47
C ILE A 24 8.18 24.01 -1.51
N ASP A 25 7.72 24.69 -0.46
CA ASP A 25 7.98 26.12 -0.26
C ASP A 25 9.32 26.37 0.45
N CYS A 26 9.67 27.63 0.67
CA CYS A 26 10.88 28.03 1.41
C CYS A 26 10.90 27.58 2.88
N LYS A 27 9.77 27.14 3.45
CA LYS A 27 9.64 26.60 4.81
C LYS A 27 9.60 25.07 4.83
N GLY A 28 9.78 24.42 3.70
CA GLY A 28 9.74 22.95 3.56
C GLY A 28 8.34 22.35 3.57
N ARG A 29 7.26 23.15 3.48
CA ARG A 29 5.90 22.63 3.33
C ARG A 29 5.67 22.18 1.91
N THR A 30 5.05 21.02 1.72
CA THR A 30 4.79 20.46 0.40
C THR A 30 3.59 21.11 -0.28
N LEU A 31 3.53 21.03 -1.61
CA LEU A 31 2.39 21.53 -2.37
C LEU A 31 1.08 20.85 -1.94
N HIS A 32 1.10 19.55 -1.67
CA HIS A 32 -0.10 18.85 -1.20
C HIS A 32 -0.56 19.33 0.19
N ASP A 33 0.33 19.82 1.08
CA ASP A 33 -0.07 20.43 2.36
C ASP A 33 -0.88 21.74 2.17
N TYR A 34 -0.76 22.38 1.03
CA TYR A 34 -1.58 23.54 0.67
C TYR A 34 -2.91 23.17 0.02
N LEU A 35 -2.92 22.04 -0.70
CA LEU A 35 -4.09 21.57 -1.45
C LEU A 35 -5.08 20.80 -0.57
N PHE A 36 -4.57 20.17 0.50
CA PHE A 36 -5.33 19.32 1.39
C PHE A 36 -5.24 19.82 2.82
N GLU A 37 -6.33 19.74 3.56
CA GLU A 37 -6.37 20.12 4.97
C GLU A 37 -5.65 19.07 5.81
N HIS A 38 -4.90 19.54 6.83
CA HIS A 38 -4.29 18.64 7.79
C HIS A 38 -5.39 17.91 8.60
N ARG A 39 -5.30 16.59 8.65
CA ARG A 39 -6.18 15.74 9.46
C ARG A 39 -5.33 14.99 10.48
N PRO A 40 -5.56 15.21 11.80
CA PRO A 40 -4.85 14.48 12.85
C PRO A 40 -4.97 12.96 12.64
N GLY A 41 -3.86 12.23 12.76
CA GLY A 41 -3.83 10.78 12.58
C GLY A 41 -3.78 10.30 11.11
N TYR A 42 -3.83 11.21 10.13
CA TYR A 42 -3.74 10.87 8.71
C TYR A 42 -2.53 11.51 8.05
N GLU A 43 -1.97 10.78 7.11
CA GLU A 43 -0.93 11.23 6.18
C GLU A 43 -1.55 11.46 4.79
N ILE A 44 -0.82 12.15 3.93
CA ILE A 44 -1.18 12.33 2.52
C ILE A 44 -0.32 11.40 1.69
N ASP A 45 -0.95 10.55 0.89
CA ASP A 45 -0.31 9.55 0.04
C ASP A 45 -0.56 9.85 -1.44
N HIS A 46 0.49 9.69 -2.26
CA HIS A 46 0.42 9.73 -3.72
C HIS A 46 0.17 8.31 -4.23
N ILE A 47 -1.04 8.04 -4.75
CA ILE A 47 -1.48 6.70 -5.14
C ILE A 47 -0.52 6.05 -6.14
N ASN A 48 -0.04 6.81 -7.14
CA ASN A 48 0.88 6.35 -8.17
C ASN A 48 2.37 6.43 -7.78
N LEU A 49 2.69 6.87 -6.54
CA LEU A 49 4.04 7.12 -6.01
C LEU A 49 4.79 8.29 -6.68
N ASP A 50 4.19 8.99 -7.62
CA ASP A 50 4.76 10.21 -8.20
C ASP A 50 4.44 11.42 -7.30
N THR A 51 5.41 11.87 -6.55
CA THR A 51 5.30 12.99 -5.62
C THR A 51 5.11 14.35 -6.30
N PHE A 52 5.27 14.42 -7.61
CA PHE A 52 5.00 15.61 -8.42
C PHE A 52 3.57 15.65 -8.95
N ASP A 53 2.89 14.52 -9.02
CA ASP A 53 1.49 14.44 -9.43
C ASP A 53 0.55 14.77 -8.27
N ASN A 54 0.35 16.06 -8.01
CA ASN A 54 -0.52 16.56 -6.96
C ASN A 54 -1.99 16.74 -7.42
N ARG A 55 -2.41 16.06 -8.47
CA ARG A 55 -3.82 16.04 -8.89
C ARG A 55 -4.70 15.36 -7.84
N ARG A 56 -5.92 15.87 -7.66
CA ARG A 56 -6.84 15.37 -6.63
C ARG A 56 -7.16 13.88 -6.77
N CYS A 57 -7.19 13.35 -8.00
CA CYS A 57 -7.40 11.92 -8.27
C CYS A 57 -6.23 11.03 -7.83
N ASN A 58 -5.03 11.60 -7.67
CA ASN A 58 -3.82 10.87 -7.26
C ASN A 58 -3.48 11.03 -5.78
N ILE A 59 -4.20 11.86 -5.04
CA ILE A 59 -3.93 12.15 -3.63
C ILE A 59 -5.05 11.58 -2.77
N ARG A 60 -4.66 10.91 -1.67
CA ARG A 60 -5.62 10.40 -0.67
C ARG A 60 -5.10 10.60 0.74
N TYR A 61 -6.03 10.66 1.70
CA TYR A 61 -5.70 10.51 3.11
C TYR A 61 -5.56 9.03 3.44
N CYS A 62 -4.56 8.71 4.24
CA CYS A 62 -4.32 7.35 4.71
C CYS A 62 -3.74 7.38 6.12
N THR A 63 -3.87 6.29 6.87
CA THR A 63 -3.12 6.10 8.10
C THR A 63 -1.66 5.81 7.77
N HIS A 64 -0.76 5.94 8.76
CA HIS A 64 0.65 5.57 8.59
C HIS A 64 0.80 4.13 8.09
N GLN A 65 0.02 3.20 8.62
CA GLN A 65 0.04 1.79 8.20
C GLN A 65 -0.38 1.61 6.74
N GLN A 66 -1.44 2.31 6.32
CA GLN A 66 -1.91 2.27 4.92
C GLN A 66 -0.88 2.85 3.97
N ASN A 67 -0.21 3.96 4.34
CA ASN A 67 0.86 4.56 3.57
C ASN A 67 2.05 3.60 3.39
N GLN A 68 2.39 2.83 4.43
CA GLN A 68 3.43 1.80 4.36
C GLN A 68 3.13 0.71 3.31
N MET A 69 1.86 0.49 2.95
CA MET A 69 1.49 -0.52 1.95
C MET A 69 1.63 -0.04 0.51
N ASN A 70 1.67 1.27 0.29
CA ASN A 70 1.91 1.90 -1.00
C ASN A 70 3.39 2.28 -1.25
N GLN A 71 4.35 1.61 -0.62
CA GLN A 71 5.76 1.93 -0.81
C GLN A 71 6.33 1.31 -2.09
N PRO A 72 7.31 1.97 -2.74
CA PRO A 72 8.05 1.39 -3.84
C PRO A 72 8.79 0.12 -3.40
N LEU A 73 9.15 -0.71 -4.37
CA LEU A 73 9.96 -1.91 -4.11
C LEU A 73 11.29 -1.50 -3.47
N GLN A 74 11.68 -2.24 -2.44
CA GLN A 74 12.98 -2.04 -1.81
C GLN A 74 14.11 -2.37 -2.82
N LYS A 75 15.23 -1.66 -2.74
CA LYS A 75 16.38 -1.83 -3.65
C LYS A 75 16.95 -3.25 -3.66
N ASN A 76 16.81 -3.99 -2.56
CA ASN A 76 17.25 -5.38 -2.42
C ASN A 76 16.17 -6.41 -2.85
N ASN A 77 15.04 -5.97 -3.40
CA ASN A 77 14.03 -6.89 -3.89
C ASN A 77 14.47 -7.52 -5.20
N THR A 78 14.67 -8.84 -5.19
CA THR A 78 15.14 -9.62 -6.35
C THR A 78 14.02 -10.25 -7.16
N SER A 79 12.80 -10.32 -6.59
CA SER A 79 11.66 -10.98 -7.25
C SER A 79 10.82 -10.05 -8.12
N GLY A 80 11.02 -8.72 -8.02
CA GLY A 80 10.17 -7.72 -8.67
C GLY A 80 8.80 -7.52 -7.98
N VAL A 81 8.47 -8.33 -6.97
CA VAL A 81 7.20 -8.25 -6.24
C VAL A 81 7.47 -8.25 -4.74
N SER A 82 6.91 -7.28 -4.02
CA SER A 82 7.02 -7.23 -2.57
C SER A 82 6.26 -8.41 -1.93
N GLY A 83 6.89 -9.11 -0.98
CA GLY A 83 6.25 -10.21 -0.25
C GLY A 83 6.16 -11.54 -1.00
N VAL A 84 6.75 -11.66 -2.20
CA VAL A 84 6.88 -12.93 -2.92
C VAL A 84 8.34 -13.27 -3.10
N SER A 85 8.72 -14.51 -2.78
CA SER A 85 10.10 -14.99 -2.92
C SER A 85 10.14 -16.49 -3.18
N TYR A 86 11.16 -16.97 -3.90
CA TYR A 86 11.42 -18.41 -4.00
C TYR A 86 11.91 -18.94 -2.66
N TYR A 87 11.40 -20.09 -2.23
CA TYR A 87 11.76 -20.77 -0.98
C TYR A 87 12.41 -22.13 -1.29
N PRO A 88 13.74 -22.20 -1.36
CA PRO A 88 14.48 -23.39 -1.81
C PRO A 88 14.15 -24.68 -1.06
N PRO A 89 13.94 -24.68 0.29
CA PRO A 89 13.68 -25.93 1.01
C PRO A 89 12.43 -26.68 0.54
N ARG A 90 11.44 -25.95 0.00
CA ARG A 90 10.20 -26.54 -0.55
C ARG A 90 10.13 -26.51 -2.06
N ARG A 91 11.11 -25.92 -2.72
CA ARG A 91 11.13 -25.67 -4.18
C ARG A 91 9.85 -24.99 -4.68
N LYS A 92 9.33 -24.02 -3.90
CA LYS A 92 8.07 -23.31 -4.17
C LYS A 92 8.24 -21.81 -3.96
N PHE A 93 7.33 -21.05 -4.51
CA PHE A 93 7.24 -19.61 -4.24
C PHE A 93 6.42 -19.36 -2.98
N ARG A 94 6.95 -18.55 -2.08
CA ARG A 94 6.31 -18.16 -0.85
C ARG A 94 5.66 -16.79 -1.01
N ALA A 95 4.37 -16.66 -0.67
CA ALA A 95 3.67 -15.40 -0.59
C ALA A 95 3.42 -15.02 0.88
N ARG A 96 3.64 -13.75 1.21
CA ARG A 96 3.46 -13.18 2.54
C ARG A 96 3.09 -11.71 2.49
N ILE A 97 2.42 -11.22 3.52
CA ILE A 97 2.18 -9.80 3.79
C ILE A 97 2.61 -9.48 5.22
N LYS A 98 2.89 -8.22 5.49
CA LYS A 98 3.30 -7.76 6.82
C LYS A 98 2.32 -6.70 7.31
N ILE A 99 1.77 -6.91 8.51
CA ILE A 99 0.79 -6.01 9.13
C ILE A 99 1.21 -5.77 10.58
N CYS A 100 1.29 -4.52 11.00
CA CYS A 100 1.69 -4.16 12.38
C CYS A 100 2.94 -4.92 12.85
N GLN A 101 3.98 -5.00 12.00
CA GLN A 101 5.23 -5.75 12.22
C GLN A 101 5.08 -7.29 12.27
N GLN A 102 3.87 -7.83 12.14
CA GLN A 102 3.62 -9.28 12.07
C GLN A 102 3.54 -9.76 10.62
N GLU A 103 4.17 -10.90 10.34
CA GLU A 103 4.12 -11.53 9.02
C GLU A 103 2.97 -12.53 8.94
N ILE A 104 2.10 -12.35 7.94
CA ILE A 104 1.08 -13.33 7.59
C ILE A 104 1.61 -14.16 6.43
N HIS A 105 1.81 -15.45 6.66
CA HIS A 105 2.21 -16.39 5.63
C HIS A 105 0.98 -16.85 4.83
N LEU A 106 0.85 -16.36 3.58
CA LEU A 106 -0.30 -16.66 2.71
C LEU A 106 -0.23 -18.06 2.11
N GLY A 107 0.97 -18.57 1.83
CA GLY A 107 1.16 -19.94 1.35
C GLY A 107 2.43 -20.14 0.55
N TYR A 108 2.60 -21.42 0.16
CA TYR A 108 3.56 -21.86 -0.86
C TYR A 108 2.80 -22.25 -2.12
N PHE A 109 3.35 -21.86 -3.28
CA PHE A 109 2.75 -22.03 -4.60
C PHE A 109 3.80 -22.59 -5.57
N ASP A 110 3.36 -23.37 -6.55
CA ASP A 110 4.27 -23.97 -7.52
C ASP A 110 4.77 -22.97 -8.55
N THR A 111 3.95 -21.96 -8.86
CA THR A 111 4.31 -20.91 -9.81
C THR A 111 4.52 -19.56 -9.12
N PHE A 112 5.37 -18.71 -9.70
CA PHE A 112 5.56 -17.34 -9.25
C PHE A 112 4.25 -16.54 -9.39
N GLU A 113 3.54 -16.73 -10.49
CA GLU A 113 2.29 -16.04 -10.77
C GLU A 113 1.21 -16.34 -9.73
N ASP A 114 1.02 -17.60 -9.32
CA ASP A 114 0.07 -17.95 -8.25
C ASP A 114 0.45 -17.33 -6.90
N ALA A 115 1.74 -17.25 -6.60
CA ALA A 115 2.20 -16.57 -5.39
C ALA A 115 1.92 -15.06 -5.45
N VAL A 116 2.03 -14.42 -6.62
CA VAL A 116 1.69 -13.00 -6.81
C VAL A 116 0.18 -12.80 -6.70
N LYS A 117 -0.65 -13.65 -7.32
CA LYS A 117 -2.11 -13.63 -7.16
C LYS A 117 -2.53 -13.78 -5.70
N ALA A 118 -1.92 -14.72 -4.99
CA ALA A 118 -2.17 -14.90 -3.56
C ALA A 118 -1.81 -13.67 -2.73
N ARG A 119 -0.69 -13.02 -3.05
CA ARG A 119 -0.31 -11.76 -2.40
C ARG A 119 -1.32 -10.64 -2.70
N ASN A 120 -1.76 -10.50 -3.95
CA ASN A 120 -2.76 -9.50 -4.32
C ASN A 120 -4.06 -9.69 -3.54
N ILE A 121 -4.54 -10.94 -3.40
CA ILE A 121 -5.72 -11.25 -2.58
C ILE A 121 -5.48 -10.90 -1.11
N GLY A 122 -4.33 -11.27 -0.55
CA GLY A 122 -3.98 -10.91 0.83
C GLY A 122 -3.96 -9.40 1.05
N MET A 123 -3.42 -8.63 0.08
CA MET A 123 -3.44 -7.16 0.13
C MET A 123 -4.86 -6.60 0.03
N LEU A 124 -5.70 -7.19 -0.84
CA LEU A 124 -7.10 -6.78 -0.97
C LEU A 124 -7.87 -7.01 0.32
N CYS A 125 -7.74 -8.19 0.90
CA CYS A 125 -8.41 -8.55 2.17
C CYS A 125 -7.98 -7.65 3.33
N MET A 126 -6.72 -7.19 3.35
CA MET A 126 -6.17 -6.49 4.52
C MET A 126 -6.10 -4.97 4.34
N PHE A 127 -6.00 -4.47 3.12
CA PHE A 127 -5.74 -3.05 2.86
C PHE A 127 -6.65 -2.44 1.79
N GLY A 128 -7.51 -3.22 1.14
CA GLY A 128 -8.45 -2.71 0.14
C GLY A 128 -7.77 -1.76 -0.86
N GLN A 129 -8.36 -0.60 -1.07
CA GLN A 129 -7.84 0.41 -1.99
C GLN A 129 -6.44 0.97 -1.66
N TYR A 130 -5.91 0.73 -0.45
CA TYR A 130 -4.58 1.21 -0.03
C TYR A 130 -3.47 0.23 -0.38
N GLY A 131 -3.81 -0.99 -0.79
CA GLY A 131 -2.85 -1.99 -1.24
C GLY A 131 -2.22 -1.62 -2.57
N ARG A 132 -0.96 -2.04 -2.76
CA ARG A 132 -0.30 -2.04 -4.07
C ARG A 132 -0.49 -3.40 -4.73
N TYR A 133 -1.06 -3.40 -5.91
CA TYR A 133 -1.36 -4.61 -6.68
C TYR A 133 -0.42 -4.76 -7.86
N ASN A 134 -0.17 -6.01 -8.24
CA ASN A 134 0.57 -6.35 -9.45
C ASN A 134 -0.44 -6.75 -10.53
N ASP A 135 -0.14 -6.44 -11.76
CA ASP A 135 -0.96 -6.86 -12.90
C ASP A 135 -0.80 -8.38 -13.09
N THR A 136 -1.81 -9.10 -12.66
CA THR A 136 -1.89 -10.56 -12.80
C THR A 136 -3.34 -10.91 -13.03
N GLY A 137 -3.71 -11.52 -14.08
CA GLY A 137 -5.09 -11.94 -14.32
C GLY A 137 -5.83 -12.48 -13.08
N LYS A 138 -7.10 -12.82 -13.22
CA LYS A 138 -7.94 -13.32 -12.12
C LYS A 138 -7.29 -14.53 -11.41
N ALA A 139 -7.37 -14.54 -10.10
CA ALA A 139 -6.89 -15.67 -9.29
C ALA A 139 -7.85 -16.86 -9.42
N PRO A 140 -7.34 -18.10 -9.39
CA PRO A 140 -8.17 -19.28 -9.24
C PRO A 140 -8.90 -19.29 -7.88
N ASP A 141 -10.13 -19.78 -7.85
CA ASP A 141 -10.98 -19.81 -6.66
C ASP A 141 -10.33 -20.50 -5.44
N TRP A 142 -9.48 -21.51 -5.69
CA TRP A 142 -8.81 -22.21 -4.59
C TRP A 142 -7.77 -21.32 -3.90
N ILE A 143 -7.11 -20.41 -4.64
CA ILE A 143 -6.18 -19.42 -4.08
C ILE A 143 -6.98 -18.40 -3.26
N GLU A 144 -8.08 -17.89 -3.82
CA GLU A 144 -8.95 -16.93 -3.13
C GLU A 144 -9.41 -17.48 -1.79
N ARG A 145 -10.04 -18.67 -1.79
CA ARG A 145 -10.52 -19.31 -0.56
C ARG A 145 -9.42 -19.57 0.47
N LYS A 146 -8.27 -20.06 0.02
CA LYS A 146 -7.12 -20.33 0.88
C LYS A 146 -6.58 -19.08 1.55
N VAL A 147 -6.42 -17.99 0.80
CA VAL A 147 -5.84 -16.74 1.29
C VAL A 147 -6.84 -15.96 2.13
N ALA A 148 -8.09 -15.83 1.67
CA ALA A 148 -9.15 -15.17 2.43
C ALA A 148 -9.37 -15.82 3.80
N GLY A 149 -9.39 -17.16 3.87
CA GLY A 149 -9.50 -17.87 5.15
C GLY A 149 -8.33 -17.62 6.11
N LYS A 150 -7.11 -17.38 5.59
CA LYS A 150 -5.96 -17.01 6.44
C LYS A 150 -6.07 -15.58 6.94
N CYS A 151 -6.50 -14.65 6.08
CA CYS A 151 -6.69 -13.26 6.45
C CYS A 151 -7.80 -13.12 7.50
N ALA A 152 -8.93 -13.82 7.32
CA ALA A 152 -10.02 -13.84 8.28
C ALA A 152 -9.56 -14.35 9.66
N ARG A 153 -8.84 -15.47 9.70
CA ARG A 153 -8.30 -16.01 10.95
C ARG A 153 -7.33 -15.06 11.64
N TYR A 154 -6.52 -14.33 10.86
CA TYR A 154 -5.62 -13.31 11.42
C TYR A 154 -6.42 -12.15 12.01
N ALA A 155 -7.46 -11.68 11.33
CA ALA A 155 -8.33 -10.61 11.81
C ALA A 155 -9.01 -10.99 13.13
N GLU A 156 -9.53 -12.21 13.25
CA GLU A 156 -10.13 -12.74 14.49
C GLU A 156 -9.13 -12.80 15.65
N LEU A 157 -7.89 -13.22 15.40
CA LEU A 157 -6.85 -13.36 16.44
C LEU A 157 -6.26 -12.02 16.87
N SER A 158 -6.26 -11.01 16.02
CA SER A 158 -5.58 -9.75 16.30
C SER A 158 -6.33 -8.84 17.26
N GLN A 159 -7.62 -9.06 17.55
CA GLN A 159 -8.50 -8.25 18.42
C GLN A 159 -8.32 -6.72 18.25
N ASN A 160 -7.83 -6.31 17.10
CA ASN A 160 -7.44 -4.93 16.86
C ASN A 160 -8.65 -4.19 16.29
N SER A 161 -9.32 -3.36 17.10
CA SER A 161 -10.48 -2.54 16.71
C SER A 161 -10.23 -1.70 15.45
N ALA A 162 -9.00 -1.24 15.25
CA ALA A 162 -8.58 -0.52 14.04
C ALA A 162 -8.70 -1.35 12.74
N PHE A 163 -8.89 -2.67 12.86
CA PHE A 163 -9.04 -3.58 11.73
C PHE A 163 -10.50 -3.69 11.29
N PHE A 164 -11.43 -3.64 12.25
CA PHE A 164 -12.87 -3.71 11.99
C PHE A 164 -13.43 -2.42 11.39
N ASP A 165 -12.90 -1.25 11.78
CA ASP A 165 -13.28 0.05 11.19
C ASP A 165 -12.99 0.12 9.67
N PHE A 166 -12.13 -0.78 9.19
CA PHE A 166 -11.80 -0.88 7.77
C PHE A 166 -12.75 -1.80 6.98
N TRP A 167 -13.36 -2.79 7.65
CA TRP A 167 -14.20 -3.80 7.01
C TRP A 167 -15.65 -3.34 6.82
N ASP A 168 -16.16 -2.48 7.70
CA ASP A 168 -17.54 -1.94 7.63
C ASP A 168 -17.76 -0.88 6.52
N GLY A 169 -16.72 -0.53 5.79
CA GLY A 169 -16.72 0.48 4.72
C GLY A 169 -16.93 -0.05 3.31
N GLY A 170 -17.92 -0.91 3.07
CA GLY A 170 -18.49 -1.11 1.73
C GLY A 170 -17.70 -2.03 0.79
N VAL A 171 -18.39 -2.97 0.23
CA VAL A 171 -18.01 -3.72 -0.99
C VAL A 171 -17.59 -2.72 -2.06
N VAL A 172 -16.29 -2.58 -2.28
CA VAL A 172 -15.78 -1.78 -3.39
C VAL A 172 -15.74 -2.68 -4.61
N ASN A 173 -16.62 -2.41 -5.56
CA ASN A 173 -16.48 -2.93 -6.92
C ASN A 173 -15.10 -2.51 -7.43
N ALA A 174 -14.21 -3.48 -7.58
CA ALA A 174 -12.95 -3.28 -8.28
C ALA A 174 -13.25 -3.07 -9.79
N PRO A 175 -12.51 -2.18 -10.47
CA PRO A 175 -12.61 -2.01 -11.90
C PRO A 175 -12.17 -3.25 -12.66
#